data_e0f47c9673b4f966a8890d2eb3d492c2
#
_entry.id   e0f47c9673b4f966a8890d2eb3d492c2
#
_cell.length_a   1.000
_cell.length_b   1.000
_cell.length_c   1.000
_cell.angle_alpha   90.00
_cell.angle_beta   90.00
_cell.angle_gamma   90.00
#
_symmetry.space_group_name_H-M   'P 1'
#
loop_
_entity.id
_entity.type
_entity.pdbx_description
1 polymer ?
#
loop_
_entity_poly.entity_id
_entity_poly.type
_entity_poly.pdbx_seq_one_letter_code
_entity_poly.pdbx_strand_id
1 'polypeptide(L)'
;MVSAALNVGPPRAEDVVIGGSAGSVAALGALLPGLPADFPPVMVVVHVLPSSTYPLANVFAPNCAVRVVEAEPGAPIERGNVYFAPADYHLLVEPSRCLSLSIEPPVHFSRPAIDVLFESAAEAYGPDLLGVVLTGASPDGARGLRAVVDRGGSAIVQDPATAEVSIMPAAALAAVPEASVAELGAVLSELCAWSKRQ
;
A
#
# COMPACT_ATOMS: atom_id res chain seq x y z
N MET A 1 -3.65 9.52 44.11
CA MET A 1 -2.99 8.93 42.90
C MET A 1 -3.74 9.44 41.67
N VAL A 2 -3.16 10.44 40.99
CA VAL A 2 -3.77 11.05 39.79
C VAL A 2 -3.30 10.23 38.61
N SER A 3 -4.24 9.52 37.99
CA SER A 3 -4.01 8.82 36.70
C SER A 3 -3.72 9.88 35.65
N ALA A 4 -2.48 9.96 35.20
CA ALA A 4 -2.13 10.74 34.03
C ALA A 4 -2.80 10.05 32.80
N ALA A 5 -3.90 10.63 32.32
CA ALA A 5 -4.46 10.30 31.02
C ALA A 5 -3.36 10.62 29.99
N LEU A 6 -2.83 9.59 29.34
CA LEU A 6 -1.98 9.75 28.17
C LEU A 6 -2.81 10.51 27.13
N ASN A 7 -2.41 11.74 26.87
CA ASN A 7 -2.98 12.57 25.83
C ASN A 7 -2.52 11.96 24.50
N VAL A 8 -3.25 10.96 24.02
CA VAL A 8 -3.05 10.40 22.69
C VAL A 8 -3.58 11.47 21.73
N GLY A 9 -2.67 12.22 21.12
CA GLY A 9 -3.01 13.16 20.06
C GLY A 9 -3.80 12.45 18.95
N PRO A 10 -4.44 13.21 18.04
CA PRO A 10 -5.16 12.60 16.93
C PRO A 10 -4.21 11.67 16.15
N PRO A 11 -4.73 10.54 15.63
CA PRO A 11 -3.93 9.59 14.86
C PRO A 11 -3.17 10.34 13.75
N ARG A 12 -1.86 10.19 13.74
CA ARG A 12 -1.01 10.73 12.67
C ARG A 12 -1.13 9.81 11.48
N ALA A 13 -1.36 10.36 10.28
CA ALA A 13 -1.25 9.60 9.04
C ALA A 13 0.20 9.12 8.90
N GLU A 14 0.48 7.88 9.30
CA GLU A 14 1.87 7.43 9.41
C GLU A 14 2.32 6.65 8.18
N ASP A 15 1.47 5.79 7.58
CA ASP A 15 1.92 4.90 6.51
C ASP A 15 0.84 4.60 5.46
N VAL A 16 1.29 4.26 4.26
CA VAL A 16 0.44 3.90 3.13
C VAL A 16 0.86 2.56 2.56
N VAL A 17 -0.09 1.67 2.31
CA VAL A 17 0.13 0.44 1.53
C VAL A 17 -0.66 0.50 0.24
N ILE A 18 -0.02 0.14 -0.89
CA ILE A 18 -0.64 0.16 -2.21
C ILE A 18 -0.53 -1.23 -2.84
N GLY A 19 -1.65 -1.75 -3.33
CA GLY A 19 -1.72 -3.01 -4.05
C GLY A 19 -2.23 -2.82 -5.48
N GLY A 20 -1.66 -3.56 -6.42
CA GLY A 20 -2.09 -3.55 -7.82
C GLY A 20 -1.57 -4.72 -8.63
N SER A 21 -2.09 -4.89 -9.84
CA SER A 21 -1.68 -5.96 -10.75
C SER A 21 -1.71 -5.47 -12.20
N ALA A 22 -2.49 -6.09 -13.08
CA ALA A 22 -2.63 -5.67 -14.48
C ALA A 22 -3.04 -4.19 -14.58
N GLY A 23 -2.30 -3.39 -15.35
CA GLY A 23 -2.50 -1.93 -15.49
C GLY A 23 -1.89 -1.08 -14.37
N SER A 24 -1.46 -1.68 -13.24
CA SER A 24 -0.99 -0.90 -12.08
C SER A 24 0.35 -0.19 -12.30
N VAL A 25 1.19 -0.66 -13.23
CA VAL A 25 2.44 0.05 -13.57
C VAL A 25 2.13 1.43 -14.17
N ALA A 26 1.14 1.52 -15.06
CA ALA A 26 0.69 2.80 -15.62
C ALA A 26 0.03 3.66 -14.54
N ALA A 27 -0.81 3.08 -13.68
CA ALA A 27 -1.45 3.77 -12.57
C ALA A 27 -0.43 4.37 -11.59
N LEU A 28 0.56 3.58 -11.15
CA LEU A 28 1.64 4.04 -10.28
C LEU A 28 2.51 5.11 -10.95
N GLY A 29 2.75 4.99 -12.27
CA GLY A 29 3.45 6.01 -13.07
C GLY A 29 2.75 7.36 -13.10
N ALA A 30 1.42 7.39 -12.94
CA ALA A 30 0.65 8.61 -12.79
C ALA A 30 0.58 9.14 -11.35
N LEU A 31 0.66 8.26 -10.34
CA LEU A 31 0.52 8.62 -8.93
C LEU A 31 1.85 9.04 -8.27
N LEU A 32 2.89 8.20 -8.39
CA LEU A 32 4.13 8.36 -7.61
C LEU A 32 4.89 9.67 -7.88
N PRO A 33 4.96 10.19 -9.13
CA PRO A 33 5.61 11.48 -9.39
C PRO A 33 4.94 12.68 -8.71
N GLY A 34 3.66 12.57 -8.34
CA GLY A 34 2.90 13.61 -7.65
C GLY A 34 3.08 13.63 -6.14
N LEU A 35 3.77 12.65 -5.55
CA LEU A 35 4.01 12.60 -4.11
C LEU A 35 5.11 13.61 -3.71
N PRO A 36 4.89 14.46 -2.68
CA PRO A 36 5.92 15.36 -2.17
C PRO A 36 7.07 14.59 -1.52
N ALA A 37 8.28 15.19 -1.52
CA ALA A 37 9.50 14.54 -1.06
C ALA A 37 9.47 14.05 0.40
N ASP A 38 8.63 14.63 1.24
CA ASP A 38 8.44 14.29 2.65
C ASP A 38 7.16 13.46 2.91
N PHE A 39 6.60 12.86 1.85
CA PHE A 39 5.37 12.05 1.95
C PHE A 39 5.55 10.92 2.99
N PRO A 40 4.48 10.49 3.69
CA PRO A 40 4.51 9.27 4.51
C PRO A 40 5.11 8.10 3.76
N PRO A 41 5.72 7.12 4.46
CA PRO A 41 6.25 5.93 3.83
C PRO A 41 5.17 5.20 3.04
N VAL A 42 5.54 4.67 1.88
CA VAL A 42 4.64 3.89 1.02
C VAL A 42 5.22 2.51 0.77
N MET A 43 4.52 1.44 1.12
CA MET A 43 4.86 0.08 0.75
C MET A 43 3.98 -0.38 -0.41
N VAL A 44 4.58 -0.96 -1.44
CA VAL A 44 3.90 -1.28 -2.70
C VAL A 44 4.08 -2.74 -3.07
N VAL A 45 2.98 -3.43 -3.32
CA VAL A 45 2.96 -4.75 -3.96
C VAL A 45 2.32 -4.63 -5.34
N VAL A 46 3.07 -5.02 -6.35
CA VAL A 46 2.56 -5.26 -7.71
C VAL A 46 2.79 -6.72 -8.06
N HIS A 47 1.77 -7.40 -8.56
CA HIS A 47 1.95 -8.76 -9.06
C HIS A 47 2.88 -8.77 -10.26
N VAL A 48 4.02 -9.39 -10.11
CA VAL A 48 5.03 -9.58 -11.14
C VAL A 48 5.36 -11.06 -11.29
N LEU A 49 5.93 -11.43 -12.43
CA LEU A 49 6.39 -12.81 -12.61
C LEU A 49 7.58 -13.09 -11.68
N PRO A 50 7.68 -14.29 -11.07
CA PRO A 50 8.81 -14.65 -10.21
C PRO A 50 10.17 -14.54 -10.92
N SER A 51 10.18 -14.68 -12.26
CA SER A 51 11.38 -14.54 -13.11
C SER A 51 11.74 -13.10 -13.44
N SER A 52 11.02 -12.11 -12.94
CA SER A 52 11.33 -10.70 -13.17
C SER A 52 12.64 -10.33 -12.49
N THR A 53 13.65 -9.99 -13.28
CA THR A 53 15.00 -9.63 -12.80
C THR A 53 15.20 -8.12 -12.72
N TYR A 54 14.26 -7.33 -13.24
CA TYR A 54 14.36 -5.87 -13.23
C TYR A 54 13.45 -5.30 -12.11
N PRO A 55 14.03 -4.66 -11.08
CA PRO A 55 13.26 -4.08 -10.00
C PRO A 55 12.30 -3.00 -10.50
N LEU A 56 11.01 -3.10 -10.14
CA LEU A 56 10.02 -2.07 -10.50
C LEU A 56 10.38 -0.69 -9.96
N ALA A 57 11.06 -0.63 -8.82
CA ALA A 57 11.56 0.62 -8.24
C ALA A 57 12.36 1.44 -9.26
N ASN A 58 13.18 0.80 -10.10
CA ASN A 58 14.01 1.47 -11.10
C ASN A 58 13.19 2.12 -12.24
N VAL A 59 11.95 1.66 -12.45
CA VAL A 59 11.04 2.27 -13.44
C VAL A 59 10.57 3.64 -12.97
N PHE A 60 10.32 3.78 -11.67
CA PHE A 60 9.68 4.97 -11.09
C PHE A 60 10.66 5.98 -10.51
N ALA A 61 11.78 5.52 -9.96
CA ALA A 61 12.76 6.35 -9.25
C ALA A 61 13.18 7.63 -10.01
N PRO A 62 13.40 7.63 -11.35
CA PRO A 62 13.88 8.83 -12.06
C PRO A 62 12.89 10.00 -12.09
N ASN A 63 11.59 9.74 -11.85
CA ASN A 63 10.52 10.73 -12.03
C ASN A 63 9.85 11.14 -10.70
N CYS A 64 10.34 10.64 -9.55
CA CYS A 64 9.74 10.88 -8.24
C CYS A 64 10.57 11.81 -7.38
N ALA A 65 9.90 12.66 -6.60
CA ALA A 65 10.55 13.46 -5.56
C ALA A 65 10.88 12.63 -4.31
N VAL A 66 10.09 11.59 -4.05
CA VAL A 66 10.35 10.56 -3.03
C VAL A 66 11.44 9.59 -3.51
N ARG A 67 12.16 8.99 -2.58
CA ARG A 67 13.12 7.94 -2.89
C ARG A 67 12.38 6.63 -3.15
N VAL A 68 12.52 6.07 -4.33
CA VAL A 68 11.87 4.79 -4.71
C VAL A 68 12.91 3.68 -4.73
N VAL A 69 12.70 2.63 -3.94
CA VAL A 69 13.65 1.53 -3.75
C VAL A 69 12.93 0.17 -3.67
N GLU A 70 13.66 -0.89 -3.90
CA GLU A 70 13.21 -2.23 -3.57
C GLU A 70 13.36 -2.46 -2.06
N ALA A 71 12.41 -3.16 -1.44
CA ALA A 71 12.42 -3.42 -0.01
C ALA A 71 13.54 -4.39 0.38
N GLU A 72 14.27 -4.06 1.43
CA GLU A 72 15.31 -4.91 2.01
C GLU A 72 14.86 -5.39 3.40
N PRO A 73 15.12 -6.65 3.79
CA PRO A 73 14.73 -7.17 5.10
C PRO A 73 15.49 -6.44 6.21
N GLY A 74 14.76 -6.05 7.26
CA GLY A 74 15.29 -5.30 8.40
C GLY A 74 15.46 -3.80 8.15
N ALA A 75 15.17 -3.30 6.93
CA ALA A 75 15.23 -1.86 6.67
C ALA A 75 14.17 -1.11 7.48
N PRO A 76 14.51 0.06 8.08
CA PRO A 76 13.55 0.92 8.73
C PRO A 76 12.59 1.54 7.69
N ILE A 77 11.34 1.74 8.10
CA ILE A 77 10.33 2.40 7.28
C ILE A 77 10.38 3.89 7.59
N GLU A 78 10.78 4.71 6.60
CA GLU A 78 11.07 6.13 6.78
C GLU A 78 10.27 6.99 5.79
N ARG A 79 9.87 8.18 6.23
CA ARG A 79 9.21 9.18 5.38
C ARG A 79 10.07 9.52 4.15
N GLY A 80 9.38 9.88 3.06
CA GLY A 80 10.03 10.19 1.79
C GLY A 80 10.49 8.97 1.00
N ASN A 81 10.12 7.76 1.42
CA ASN A 81 10.47 6.53 0.72
C ASN A 81 9.23 5.77 0.22
N VAL A 82 9.39 5.16 -0.95
CA VAL A 82 8.47 4.17 -1.53
C VAL A 82 9.21 2.85 -1.67
N TYR A 83 8.72 1.80 -1.02
CA TYR A 83 9.34 0.48 -0.95
C TYR A 83 8.54 -0.50 -1.80
N PHE A 84 9.13 -1.02 -2.87
CA PHE A 84 8.52 -2.07 -3.68
C PHE A 84 8.88 -3.46 -3.17
N ALA A 85 7.91 -4.35 -3.11
CA ALA A 85 8.17 -5.75 -2.86
C ALA A 85 9.04 -6.34 -3.98
N PRO A 86 10.15 -7.05 -3.66
CA PRO A 86 10.93 -7.76 -4.66
C PRO A 86 10.14 -8.94 -5.25
N ALA A 87 10.46 -9.31 -6.49
CA ALA A 87 9.86 -10.48 -7.13
C ALA A 87 10.15 -11.76 -6.33
N ASP A 88 9.18 -12.66 -6.26
CA ASP A 88 9.27 -13.96 -5.58
C ASP A 88 9.44 -13.90 -4.04
N TYR A 89 9.17 -12.72 -3.42
CA TYR A 89 9.11 -12.56 -1.97
C TYR A 89 7.82 -11.86 -1.56
N HIS A 90 7.17 -12.31 -0.50
CA HIS A 90 6.17 -11.51 0.20
C HIS A 90 6.86 -10.39 0.98
N LEU A 91 6.30 -9.18 0.89
CA LEU A 91 6.69 -8.04 1.70
C LEU A 91 5.77 -7.96 2.92
N LEU A 92 6.34 -7.81 4.10
CA LEU A 92 5.62 -7.65 5.37
C LEU A 92 6.15 -6.44 6.13
N VAL A 93 5.32 -5.94 7.03
CA VAL A 93 5.69 -4.97 8.06
C VAL A 93 5.73 -5.68 9.40
N GLU A 94 6.88 -5.62 10.07
CA GLU A 94 7.04 -6.17 11.41
C GLU A 94 6.42 -5.24 12.48
N PRO A 95 6.02 -5.75 13.66
CA PRO A 95 5.55 -4.91 14.76
C PRO A 95 6.56 -3.83 15.19
N SER A 96 7.84 -4.04 14.92
CA SER A 96 8.93 -3.07 15.13
C SER A 96 8.94 -1.93 14.09
N ARG A 97 8.02 -1.95 13.12
CA ARG A 97 7.96 -1.02 11.98
C ARG A 97 9.20 -1.07 11.10
N CYS A 98 9.71 -2.27 10.89
CA CYS A 98 10.75 -2.57 9.91
C CYS A 98 10.17 -3.47 8.81
N LEU A 99 10.78 -3.45 7.63
CA LEU A 99 10.40 -4.31 6.52
C LEU A 99 10.88 -5.74 6.76
N SER A 100 10.09 -6.72 6.33
CA SER A 100 10.46 -8.14 6.34
C SER A 100 10.09 -8.79 5.01
N LEU A 101 10.82 -9.81 4.62
CA LEU A 101 10.58 -10.59 3.41
C LEU A 101 10.36 -12.06 3.76
N SER A 102 9.36 -12.69 3.11
CA SER A 102 9.04 -14.11 3.32
C SER A 102 8.99 -14.86 2.00
N ILE A 103 9.42 -16.13 2.06
CA ILE A 103 9.31 -17.10 0.96
C ILE A 103 8.17 -18.10 1.18
N GLU A 104 7.22 -17.81 2.04
CA GLU A 104 6.05 -18.64 2.23
C GLU A 104 5.28 -18.87 0.91
N PRO A 105 4.45 -19.91 0.83
CA PRO A 105 3.73 -20.24 -0.40
C PRO A 105 2.94 -19.06 -0.97
N PRO A 106 2.80 -18.97 -2.31
CA PRO A 106 2.01 -17.92 -2.95
C PRO A 106 0.57 -17.86 -2.42
N VAL A 107 0.07 -16.63 -2.23
CA VAL A 107 -1.33 -16.33 -1.91
C VAL A 107 -2.01 -15.85 -3.20
N HIS A 108 -3.21 -16.37 -3.50
CA HIS A 108 -3.90 -16.11 -4.78
C HIS A 108 -2.99 -16.31 -6.01
N PHE A 109 -2.14 -17.35 -5.96
CA PHE A 109 -1.13 -17.68 -6.98
C PHE A 109 -0.06 -16.60 -7.20
N SER A 110 0.07 -15.64 -6.30
CA SER A 110 1.03 -14.52 -6.40
C SER A 110 2.00 -14.49 -5.22
N ARG A 111 3.26 -14.21 -5.52
CA ARG A 111 4.32 -13.84 -4.58
C ARG A 111 5.22 -12.80 -5.27
N PRO A 112 5.16 -11.52 -4.82
CA PRO A 112 4.45 -10.98 -3.65
C PRO A 112 2.93 -11.05 -3.76
N ALA A 113 2.25 -11.07 -2.58
CA ALA A 113 0.81 -10.96 -2.45
C ALA A 113 0.42 -9.70 -1.67
N ILE A 114 -0.66 -9.05 -2.11
CA ILE A 114 -1.15 -7.79 -1.54
C ILE A 114 -1.75 -8.03 -0.16
N ASP A 115 -2.54 -9.09 0.00
CA ASP A 115 -3.15 -9.45 1.29
C ASP A 115 -2.10 -9.57 2.40
N VAL A 116 -0.94 -10.19 2.11
CA VAL A 116 0.14 -10.40 3.10
C VAL A 116 0.71 -9.08 3.60
N LEU A 117 0.99 -8.14 2.68
CA LEU A 117 1.45 -6.80 3.07
C LEU A 117 0.40 -6.06 3.88
N PHE A 118 -0.84 -6.03 3.41
CA PHE A 118 -1.90 -5.24 4.04
C PHE A 118 -2.25 -5.76 5.43
N GLU A 119 -2.32 -7.09 5.62
CA GLU A 119 -2.60 -7.69 6.92
C GLU A 119 -1.49 -7.39 7.93
N SER A 120 -0.23 -7.56 7.55
CA SER A 120 0.91 -7.27 8.45
C SER A 120 1.01 -5.78 8.77
N ALA A 121 0.80 -4.90 7.80
CA ALA A 121 0.78 -3.45 8.01
C ALA A 121 -0.39 -3.02 8.91
N ALA A 122 -1.59 -3.60 8.70
CA ALA A 122 -2.75 -3.34 9.55
C ALA A 122 -2.48 -3.72 11.01
N GLU A 123 -1.73 -4.80 11.24
CA GLU A 123 -1.31 -5.19 12.60
C GLU A 123 -0.34 -4.20 13.23
N ALA A 124 0.61 -3.69 12.45
CA ALA A 124 1.66 -2.81 12.93
C ALA A 124 1.17 -1.37 13.20
N TYR A 125 0.25 -0.86 12.37
CA TYR A 125 -0.14 0.56 12.36
C TYR A 125 -1.56 0.83 12.84
N GLY A 126 -2.48 -0.12 12.71
CA GLY A 126 -3.88 0.05 13.14
C GLY A 126 -4.55 1.24 12.46
N PRO A 127 -5.07 2.24 13.24
CA PRO A 127 -5.81 3.39 12.69
C PRO A 127 -4.95 4.37 11.87
N ASP A 128 -3.63 4.29 11.97
CA ASP A 128 -2.69 5.19 11.30
C ASP A 128 -2.33 4.71 9.88
N LEU A 129 -2.97 3.63 9.39
CA LEU A 129 -2.72 3.03 8.08
C LEU A 129 -3.76 3.44 7.02
N LEU A 130 -3.28 3.73 5.82
CA LEU A 130 -4.11 3.85 4.62
C LEU A 130 -3.81 2.72 3.65
N GLY A 131 -4.82 1.91 3.31
CA GLY A 131 -4.77 0.91 2.25
C GLY A 131 -5.32 1.46 0.93
N VAL A 132 -4.60 1.23 -0.16
CA VAL A 132 -5.00 1.63 -1.51
C VAL A 132 -4.99 0.43 -2.44
N VAL A 133 -6.11 0.16 -3.10
CA VAL A 133 -6.22 -0.90 -4.12
C VAL A 133 -6.43 -0.26 -5.48
N LEU A 134 -5.55 -0.59 -6.42
CA LEU A 134 -5.58 -0.12 -7.80
C LEU A 134 -6.12 -1.21 -8.75
N THR A 135 -6.02 -0.95 -10.05
CA THR A 135 -6.37 -1.88 -11.13
C THR A 135 -5.66 -3.23 -10.99
N GLY A 136 -6.33 -4.32 -11.38
CA GLY A 136 -5.76 -5.65 -11.34
C GLY A 136 -6.73 -6.77 -11.70
N ALA A 137 -6.20 -7.94 -12.09
CA ALA A 137 -6.96 -9.11 -12.54
C ALA A 137 -7.09 -10.23 -11.49
N SER A 138 -6.86 -9.92 -10.21
CA SER A 138 -6.93 -10.87 -9.09
C SER A 138 -7.78 -10.28 -7.96
N PRO A 139 -8.47 -11.08 -7.13
CA PRO A 139 -9.14 -10.61 -5.92
C PRO A 139 -8.17 -10.36 -4.75
N ASP A 140 -6.88 -10.59 -4.92
CA ASP A 140 -5.86 -10.34 -3.89
C ASP A 140 -5.85 -8.86 -3.47
N GLY A 141 -5.68 -8.62 -2.18
CA GLY A 141 -5.79 -7.31 -1.54
C GLY A 141 -7.17 -7.00 -0.95
N ALA A 142 -8.22 -7.74 -1.34
CA ALA A 142 -9.57 -7.53 -0.81
C ALA A 142 -9.66 -7.88 0.69
N ARG A 143 -9.09 -9.01 1.09
CA ARG A 143 -9.05 -9.45 2.49
C ARG A 143 -8.11 -8.58 3.33
N GLY A 144 -6.97 -8.23 2.77
CA GLY A 144 -6.01 -7.34 3.42
C GLY A 144 -6.58 -5.94 3.63
N LEU A 145 -7.31 -5.37 2.65
CA LEU A 145 -7.98 -4.08 2.79
C LEU A 145 -9.07 -4.13 3.89
N ARG A 146 -9.82 -5.24 3.99
CA ARG A 146 -10.76 -5.46 5.09
C ARG A 146 -10.04 -5.46 6.44
N ALA A 147 -8.88 -6.12 6.55
CA ALA A 147 -8.08 -6.12 7.77
C ALA A 147 -7.60 -4.71 8.16
N VAL A 148 -7.23 -3.86 7.19
CA VAL A 148 -6.89 -2.44 7.42
C VAL A 148 -8.06 -1.72 8.08
N VAL A 149 -9.26 -1.82 7.52
CA VAL A 149 -10.45 -1.10 8.04
C VAL A 149 -10.91 -1.68 9.38
N ASP A 150 -10.86 -3.00 9.57
CA ASP A 150 -11.23 -3.65 10.84
C ASP A 150 -10.33 -3.21 12.00
N ARG A 151 -9.12 -2.72 11.71
CA ARG A 151 -8.19 -2.15 12.70
C ARG A 151 -8.26 -0.63 12.82
N GLY A 152 -9.26 0.00 12.17
CA GLY A 152 -9.53 1.43 12.24
C GLY A 152 -8.79 2.26 11.19
N GLY A 153 -8.03 1.63 10.30
CA GLY A 153 -7.37 2.29 9.18
C GLY A 153 -8.37 2.77 8.12
N SER A 154 -7.87 3.49 7.13
CA SER A 154 -8.68 4.01 6.02
C SER A 154 -8.41 3.23 4.72
N ALA A 155 -9.38 3.27 3.79
CA ALA A 155 -9.29 2.56 2.53
C ALA A 155 -9.67 3.47 1.35
N ILE A 156 -8.86 3.42 0.29
CA ILE A 156 -9.16 4.01 -1.02
C ILE A 156 -9.14 2.88 -2.05
N VAL A 157 -10.12 2.85 -2.93
CA VAL A 157 -10.19 1.90 -4.03
C VAL A 157 -10.32 2.69 -5.33
N GLN A 158 -9.48 2.38 -6.31
CA GLN A 158 -9.65 2.93 -7.65
C GLN A 158 -11.03 2.54 -8.19
N ASP A 159 -11.76 3.52 -8.76
CA ASP A 159 -13.06 3.26 -9.34
C ASP A 159 -12.98 2.15 -10.40
N PRO A 160 -13.68 1.02 -10.20
CA PRO A 160 -13.70 -0.09 -11.15
C PRO A 160 -14.11 0.32 -12.57
N ALA A 161 -14.93 1.39 -12.71
CA ALA A 161 -15.36 1.88 -14.01
C ALA A 161 -14.23 2.56 -14.80
N THR A 162 -13.19 3.04 -14.11
CA THR A 162 -12.02 3.73 -14.71
C THR A 162 -10.75 2.90 -14.67
N ALA A 163 -10.78 1.75 -14.00
CA ALA A 163 -9.65 0.83 -13.93
C ALA A 163 -9.44 0.10 -15.27
N GLU A 164 -8.17 -0.08 -15.68
CA GLU A 164 -7.84 -0.88 -16.86
C GLU A 164 -8.38 -2.31 -16.72
N VAL A 165 -8.27 -2.90 -15.52
CA VAL A 165 -8.87 -4.19 -15.17
C VAL A 165 -9.60 -4.05 -13.85
N SER A 166 -10.92 -4.20 -13.88
CA SER A 166 -11.82 -3.89 -12.75
C SER A 166 -11.93 -4.99 -11.68
N ILE A 167 -11.36 -6.19 -11.89
CA ILE A 167 -11.56 -7.35 -11.01
C ILE A 167 -11.07 -7.07 -9.59
N MET A 168 -9.85 -6.55 -9.46
CA MET A 168 -9.23 -6.27 -8.15
C MET A 168 -9.97 -5.17 -7.38
N PRO A 169 -10.21 -3.97 -7.96
CA PRO A 169 -10.95 -2.94 -7.25
C PRO A 169 -12.40 -3.33 -6.96
N ALA A 170 -13.07 -4.10 -7.84
CA ALA A 170 -14.42 -4.60 -7.56
C ALA A 170 -14.44 -5.59 -6.38
N ALA A 171 -13.45 -6.49 -6.30
CA ALA A 171 -13.31 -7.42 -5.16
C ALA A 171 -13.03 -6.66 -3.86
N ALA A 172 -12.18 -5.63 -3.90
CA ALA A 172 -11.89 -4.78 -2.76
C ALA A 172 -13.14 -4.06 -2.25
N LEU A 173 -13.96 -3.49 -3.14
CA LEU A 173 -15.23 -2.84 -2.77
C LEU A 173 -16.27 -3.82 -2.25
N ALA A 174 -16.31 -5.04 -2.77
CA ALA A 174 -17.19 -6.07 -2.22
C ALA A 174 -16.82 -6.44 -0.77
N ALA A 175 -15.53 -6.43 -0.42
CA ALA A 175 -15.05 -6.69 0.93
C ALA A 175 -15.16 -5.46 1.85
N VAL A 176 -15.01 -4.25 1.31
CA VAL A 176 -14.99 -2.96 2.03
C VAL A 176 -15.91 -1.96 1.33
N PRO A 177 -17.24 -2.08 1.47
CA PRO A 177 -18.19 -1.17 0.81
C PRO A 177 -18.08 0.29 1.29
N GLU A 178 -17.48 0.51 2.47
CA GLU A 178 -17.24 1.82 3.07
C GLU A 178 -15.97 2.52 2.57
N ALA A 179 -15.16 1.88 1.72
CA ALA A 179 -13.96 2.49 1.15
C ALA A 179 -14.28 3.73 0.30
N SER A 180 -13.37 4.70 0.30
CA SER A 180 -13.44 5.80 -0.66
C SER A 180 -13.20 5.27 -2.08
N VAL A 181 -14.09 5.62 -3.00
CA VAL A 181 -13.97 5.24 -4.42
C VAL A 181 -13.55 6.46 -5.22
N ALA A 182 -12.42 6.35 -5.92
CA ALA A 182 -11.84 7.49 -6.61
C ALA A 182 -11.29 7.11 -8.00
N GLU A 183 -11.48 7.99 -8.98
CA GLU A 183 -10.71 7.90 -10.22
C GLU A 183 -9.22 8.11 -9.94
N LEU A 184 -8.35 7.57 -10.78
CA LEU A 184 -6.90 7.58 -10.56
C LEU A 184 -6.33 8.97 -10.24
N GLY A 185 -6.79 10.02 -10.94
CA GLY A 185 -6.37 11.40 -10.68
C GLY A 185 -6.80 11.93 -9.30
N ALA A 186 -7.96 11.48 -8.80
CA ALA A 186 -8.46 11.85 -7.47
C ALA A 186 -7.75 11.05 -6.35
N VAL A 187 -7.28 9.81 -6.62
CA VAL A 187 -6.51 9.01 -5.66
C VAL A 187 -5.29 9.79 -5.16
N LEU A 188 -4.54 10.46 -6.05
CA LEU A 188 -3.39 11.28 -5.64
C LEU A 188 -3.81 12.43 -4.71
N SER A 189 -4.92 13.08 -4.99
CA SER A 189 -5.45 14.17 -4.16
C SER A 189 -5.84 13.67 -2.77
N GLU A 190 -6.46 12.48 -2.68
CA GLU A 190 -6.84 11.86 -1.41
C GLU A 190 -5.60 11.41 -0.61
N LEU A 191 -4.58 10.84 -1.28
CA LEU A 191 -3.28 10.52 -0.67
C LEU A 191 -2.63 11.77 -0.05
N CYS A 192 -2.59 12.88 -0.79
CA CYS A 192 -2.06 14.15 -0.30
C CYS A 192 -2.92 14.76 0.83
N ALA A 193 -4.22 14.55 0.82
CA ALA A 193 -5.10 14.96 1.92
C ALA A 193 -4.89 14.11 3.17
N TRP A 194 -4.69 12.79 3.00
CA TRP A 194 -4.36 11.87 4.08
C TRP A 194 -3.07 12.28 4.79
N SER A 195 -2.01 12.57 4.04
CA SER A 195 -0.70 12.92 4.59
C SER A 195 -0.69 14.20 5.44
N LYS A 196 -1.75 15.02 5.35
CA LYS A 196 -1.91 16.28 6.09
C LYS A 196 -2.80 16.16 7.33
N ARG A 197 -3.34 14.97 7.61
CA ARG A 197 -4.09 14.71 8.84
C ARG A 197 -3.10 14.69 10.00
N GLN A 198 -3.07 15.78 10.75
CA GLN A 198 -2.25 15.97 11.97
C GLN A 198 -3.10 15.78 13.22
#